data_610814b6d055f1f56d67c1f083daff93
#
_entry.id   610814b6d055f1f56d67c1f083daff93
#
_cell.length_a   1.000
_cell.length_b   1.000
_cell.length_c   1.000
_cell.angle_alpha   90.00
_cell.angle_beta   90.00
_cell.angle_gamma   90.00
#
_symmetry.space_group_name_H-M   'P 1'
#
loop_
_entity.id
_entity.type
_entity.pdbx_description
1 polymer ?
#
loop_
_entity_poly.entity_id
_entity_poly.type
_entity_poly.pdbx_seq_one_letter_code
_entity_poly.pdbx_strand_id
1 'polypeptide(L)'
;MPTSHGDLLTPTEHEAAQLLVTLAWRLDGGQLVSSDQMLARLCGIPTNDVAMASIVLLRQVAHSVAPALQRPPIEILDHLRVWLAGRAGGSV
;
A
#
# COMPACT_ATOMS: atom_id res chain seq x y z
N MET A 1 0.50 22.34 -15.21
CA MET A 1 0.50 21.84 -14.92
C MET A 1 0.17 21.25 -14.19
N PRO A 2 0.23 21.04 -13.95
CA PRO A 2 0.13 20.25 -13.29
C PRO A 2 -0.84 19.79 -12.83
N THR A 3 -1.26 19.51 -12.88
CA THR A 3 -2.13 19.05 -12.84
C THR A 3 -2.54 17.89 -12.17
N SER A 4 -2.40 16.84 -12.09
CA SER A 4 -2.77 15.67 -11.37
C SER A 4 -2.27 15.69 -9.96
N HIS A 5 -2.67 16.65 -9.25
CA HIS A 5 -2.14 16.86 -7.92
C HIS A 5 -2.47 15.74 -6.98
N GLY A 6 -3.65 15.14 -7.13
CA GLY A 6 -4.05 14.05 -6.26
C GLY A 6 -3.19 12.82 -6.39
N ASP A 7 -2.47 12.72 -7.51
CA ASP A 7 -1.64 11.56 -7.77
C ASP A 7 -0.18 11.81 -7.42
N LEU A 8 0.16 13.04 -7.06
CA LEU A 8 1.53 13.38 -6.75
C LEU A 8 1.82 13.14 -5.28
N LEU A 9 2.87 12.40 -5.04
CA LEU A 9 3.34 12.16 -3.69
C LEU A 9 4.45 13.15 -3.37
N THR A 10 4.51 13.59 -2.12
CA THR A 10 5.67 14.34 -1.66
C THR A 10 6.88 13.42 -1.72
N PRO A 11 8.11 13.98 -1.73
CA PRO A 11 9.30 13.12 -1.72
C PRO A 11 9.31 12.14 -0.55
N THR A 12 8.85 12.55 0.62
CA THR A 12 8.81 11.67 1.78
C THR A 12 7.77 10.57 1.62
N GLU A 13 6.61 10.92 1.07
CA GLU A 13 5.58 9.92 0.79
C GLU A 13 6.07 8.93 -0.27
N HIS A 14 6.79 9.44 -1.27
CA HIS A 14 7.33 8.58 -2.32
C HIS A 14 8.35 7.60 -1.75
N GLU A 15 9.21 8.05 -0.87
CA GLU A 15 10.16 7.18 -0.21
C GLU A 15 9.45 6.09 0.60
N ALA A 16 8.42 6.49 1.34
CA ALA A 16 7.63 5.53 2.10
C ALA A 16 6.98 4.50 1.18
N ALA A 17 6.44 4.94 0.05
CA ALA A 17 5.82 4.04 -0.91
C ALA A 17 6.83 3.03 -1.45
N GLN A 18 8.04 3.49 -1.79
CA GLN A 18 9.07 2.60 -2.29
C GLN A 18 9.45 1.55 -1.25
N LEU A 19 9.58 1.96 0.00
CA LEU A 19 9.92 1.03 1.08
C LEU A 19 8.80 0.01 1.28
N LEU A 20 7.55 0.47 1.26
CA LEU A 20 6.41 -0.42 1.44
C LEU A 20 6.33 -1.47 0.33
N VAL A 21 6.50 -1.05 -0.91
CA VAL A 21 6.46 -1.97 -2.04
C VAL A 21 7.60 -2.98 -1.96
N THR A 22 8.79 -2.51 -1.63
CA THR A 22 9.95 -3.40 -1.54
C THR A 22 9.78 -4.39 -0.41
N LEU A 23 9.26 -3.95 0.74
CA LEU A 23 9.01 -4.85 1.86
C LEU A 23 7.97 -5.90 1.51
N ALA A 24 6.90 -5.48 0.84
CA ALA A 24 5.87 -6.42 0.42
C ALA A 24 6.45 -7.45 -0.54
N TRP A 25 7.28 -7.01 -1.47
CA TRP A 25 7.93 -7.90 -2.43
C TRP A 25 8.84 -8.90 -1.72
N ARG A 26 9.61 -8.44 -0.74
CA ARG A 26 10.47 -9.33 0.03
C ARG A 26 9.68 -10.32 0.87
N LEU A 27 8.60 -9.84 1.46
CA LEU A 27 7.74 -10.71 2.26
C LEU A 27 7.15 -11.84 1.41
N ASP A 28 6.66 -11.48 0.23
CA ASP A 28 6.09 -12.47 -0.68
C ASP A 28 7.14 -13.46 -1.15
N GLY A 29 8.36 -13.00 -1.34
CA GLY A 29 9.47 -13.86 -1.76
C GLY A 29 10.14 -14.62 -0.62
N GLY A 30 9.69 -14.44 0.61
CA GLY A 30 10.29 -15.11 1.76
C GLY A 30 11.62 -14.51 2.18
N GLN A 31 11.94 -13.31 1.74
CA GLN A 31 13.25 -12.71 1.99
C GLN A 31 13.16 -11.64 3.09
N LEU A 32 12.92 -12.07 4.31
CA LEU A 32 12.78 -11.14 5.42
C LEU A 32 14.10 -10.84 6.14
N VAL A 33 15.18 -11.53 5.77
CA VAL A 33 16.41 -11.49 6.55
C VAL A 33 16.96 -10.08 6.73
N SER A 34 16.93 -9.25 5.71
CA SER A 34 17.50 -7.92 5.79
C SER A 34 16.46 -6.82 5.85
N SER A 35 15.24 -7.16 6.25
CA SER A 35 14.15 -6.18 6.27
C SER A 35 14.22 -5.21 7.44
N ASP A 36 15.01 -5.54 8.47
CA ASP A 36 15.08 -4.68 9.65
C ASP A 36 15.54 -3.27 9.33
N GLN A 37 16.52 -3.12 8.44
CA GLN A 37 16.99 -1.80 8.06
C GLN A 37 15.93 -1.00 7.34
N MET A 38 15.17 -1.66 6.48
CA MET A 38 14.11 -1.00 5.74
C MET A 38 12.97 -0.60 6.68
N LEU A 39 12.64 -1.47 7.62
CA LEU A 39 11.62 -1.15 8.60
C LEU A 39 12.06 0.03 9.47
N ALA A 40 13.33 0.07 9.85
CA ALA A 40 13.86 1.20 10.64
C ALA A 40 13.74 2.50 9.85
N ARG A 41 14.08 2.47 8.55
CA ARG A 41 13.94 3.65 7.70
C ARG A 41 12.49 4.08 7.58
N LEU A 42 11.59 3.14 7.43
CA LEU A 42 10.16 3.44 7.33
C LEU A 42 9.65 4.07 8.63
N CYS A 43 10.10 3.57 9.77
CA CYS A 43 9.72 4.12 11.06
C CYS A 43 10.24 5.54 11.27
N GLY A 44 11.29 5.92 10.54
CA GLY A 44 11.81 7.28 10.59
C GLY A 44 11.01 8.27 9.78
N ILE A 45 10.09 7.81 8.96
CA ILE A 45 9.23 8.68 8.16
C ILE A 45 8.00 9.04 8.99
N PRO A 46 7.54 10.30 8.91
CA PRO A 46 6.34 10.69 9.66
C PRO A 46 5.18 9.75 9.37
N THR A 47 4.43 9.41 10.41
CA THR A 47 3.33 8.45 10.30
C THR A 47 2.30 8.89 9.26
N ASN A 48 2.01 10.18 9.20
CA ASN A 48 1.05 10.68 8.21
C ASN A 48 1.49 10.39 6.79
N ASP A 49 2.80 10.52 6.53
CA ASP A 49 3.32 10.28 5.18
C ASP A 49 3.27 8.80 4.82
N VAL A 50 3.55 7.93 5.80
CA VAL A 50 3.43 6.50 5.58
C VAL A 50 1.98 6.11 5.31
N ALA A 51 1.06 6.66 6.08
CA ALA A 51 -0.36 6.38 5.91
C ALA A 51 -0.83 6.82 4.53
N MET A 52 -0.47 8.03 4.11
CA MET A 52 -0.87 8.54 2.82
C MET A 52 -0.29 7.69 1.68
N ALA A 53 0.97 7.30 1.81
CA ALA A 53 1.60 6.43 0.81
C ALA A 53 0.86 5.10 0.71
N SER A 54 0.47 4.53 1.83
CA SER A 54 -0.26 3.26 1.85
C SER A 54 -1.60 3.39 1.14
N ILE A 55 -2.33 4.48 1.40
CA ILE A 55 -3.62 4.71 0.76
C ILE A 55 -3.46 4.84 -0.74
N VAL A 56 -2.47 5.60 -1.19
CA VAL A 56 -2.23 5.79 -2.62
C VAL A 56 -1.86 4.47 -3.28
N LEU A 57 -1.03 3.66 -2.62
CA LEU A 57 -0.65 2.36 -3.17
C LEU A 57 -1.85 1.43 -3.30
N LEU A 58 -2.71 1.40 -2.29
CA LEU A 58 -3.91 0.56 -2.36
C LEU A 58 -4.82 0.99 -3.50
N ARG A 59 -5.01 2.30 -3.67
CA ARG A 59 -5.79 2.81 -4.79
C ARG A 59 -5.17 2.41 -6.12
N GLN A 60 -3.86 2.54 -6.23
CA GLN A 60 -3.17 2.22 -7.47
C GLN A 60 -3.34 0.74 -7.82
N VAL A 61 -3.21 -0.13 -6.84
CA VAL A 61 -3.39 -1.56 -7.08
C VAL A 61 -4.82 -1.85 -7.53
N ALA A 62 -5.81 -1.26 -6.85
CA ALA A 62 -7.21 -1.47 -7.21
C ALA A 62 -7.49 -1.02 -8.63
N HIS A 63 -6.97 0.16 -9.00
CA HIS A 63 -7.16 0.67 -10.36
C HIS A 63 -6.45 -0.17 -11.41
N SER A 64 -5.31 -0.77 -11.06
CA SER A 64 -4.56 -1.60 -11.99
C SER A 64 -5.25 -2.95 -12.24
N VAL A 65 -5.90 -3.47 -11.22
CA VAL A 65 -6.55 -4.79 -11.30
C VAL A 65 -7.97 -4.69 -11.86
N ALA A 66 -8.62 -3.55 -11.66
CA ALA A 66 -10.03 -3.38 -12.01
C ALA A 66 -10.36 -3.78 -13.47
N PRO A 67 -9.58 -3.34 -14.48
CA PRO A 67 -9.90 -3.72 -15.84
C PRO A 67 -9.86 -5.22 -16.09
N ALA A 68 -8.88 -5.89 -15.48
CA ALA A 68 -8.74 -7.35 -15.65
C ALA A 68 -9.91 -8.10 -15.06
N LEU A 69 -10.47 -7.59 -13.98
CA LEU A 69 -11.61 -8.22 -13.31
C LEU A 69 -12.94 -7.69 -13.81
N GLN A 70 -12.92 -6.68 -14.68
CA GLN A 70 -14.14 -6.06 -15.23
C GLN A 70 -15.05 -5.55 -14.11
N ARG A 71 -14.42 -4.94 -13.08
CA ARG A 71 -15.14 -4.39 -11.94
C ARG A 71 -14.59 -3.01 -11.62
N PRO A 72 -15.42 -2.13 -11.06
CA PRO A 72 -14.91 -0.81 -10.65
C PRO A 72 -13.94 -0.95 -9.48
N PRO A 73 -12.94 -0.05 -9.39
CA PRO A 73 -11.96 -0.12 -8.31
C PRO A 73 -12.57 -0.12 -6.92
N ILE A 74 -13.69 0.57 -6.75
CA ILE A 74 -14.33 0.65 -5.42
C ILE A 74 -14.77 -0.73 -4.93
N GLU A 75 -15.20 -1.60 -5.84
CA GLU A 75 -15.60 -2.96 -5.46
C GLU A 75 -14.40 -3.78 -5.01
N ILE A 76 -13.25 -3.55 -5.61
CA ILE A 76 -12.03 -4.25 -5.21
C ILE A 76 -11.63 -3.84 -3.80
N LEU A 77 -11.70 -2.54 -3.50
CA LEU A 77 -11.39 -2.04 -2.17
C LEU A 77 -12.40 -2.54 -1.15
N ASP A 78 -13.68 -2.60 -1.54
CA ASP A 78 -14.71 -3.12 -0.65
C ASP A 78 -14.48 -4.60 -0.34
N HIS A 79 -14.06 -5.35 -1.34
CA HIS A 79 -13.74 -6.76 -1.12
C HIS A 79 -12.60 -6.92 -0.10
N LEU A 80 -11.58 -6.08 -0.21
CA LEU A 80 -10.48 -6.12 0.76
C LEU A 80 -10.97 -5.78 2.17
N ARG A 81 -11.88 -4.81 2.27
CA ARG A 81 -12.43 -4.42 3.55
C ARG A 81 -13.20 -5.57 4.20
N VAL A 82 -14.02 -6.25 3.40
CA VAL A 82 -14.79 -7.40 3.87
C VAL A 82 -13.86 -8.55 4.29
N TRP A 83 -12.83 -8.79 3.48
CA TRP A 83 -11.85 -9.84 3.78
C TRP A 83 -11.16 -9.58 5.12
N LEU A 84 -10.75 -8.33 5.35
CA LEU A 84 -10.08 -7.98 6.60
C LEU A 84 -11.01 -8.14 7.78
N ALA A 85 -12.26 -7.73 7.64
CA ALA A 85 -13.24 -7.86 8.70
C ALA A 85 -13.45 -9.34 9.05
N GLY A 86 -13.50 -10.19 8.03
CA GLY A 86 -13.65 -11.63 8.26
C GLY A 86 -12.47 -12.23 8.97
N ARG A 87 -11.25 -11.79 8.63
CA ARG A 87 -10.07 -12.31 9.30
C ARG A 87 -9.99 -11.87 10.74
N ALA A 88 -10.35 -10.62 11.02
CA ALA A 88 -10.33 -10.13 12.38
C ALA A 88 -11.35 -10.91 13.23
N GLY A 89 -12.54 -11.12 12.70
CA GLY A 89 -13.56 -11.90 13.41
C GLY A 89 -13.21 -13.37 13.51
N GLY A 90 -12.61 -13.90 12.46
CA GLY A 90 -12.26 -15.31 12.40
C GLY A 90 -11.16 -15.71 13.35
N SER A 91 -10.39 -14.75 13.83
CA SER A 91 -9.27 -15.03 14.71
C SER A 91 -9.69 -15.19 16.16
N VAL A 92 -10.94 -15.02 16.44
CA VAL A 92 -11.47 -15.12 17.80
C VAL A 92 -11.78 -16.56 18.19
#